data_d47824eeee8568e98bd20b0e4308baf0
#
_entry.id   d47824eeee8568e98bd20b0e4308baf0
#
_cell.length_a   1.000
_cell.length_b   1.000
_cell.length_c   1.000
_cell.angle_alpha   90.00
_cell.angle_beta   90.00
_cell.angle_gamma   90.00
#
_symmetry.space_group_name_H-M   'P 1'
#
loop_
_entity.id
_entity.type
_entity.pdbx_description
1 polymer ?
#
loop_
_entity_poly.entity_id
_entity_poly.type
_entity_poly.pdbx_seq_one_letter_code
_entity_poly.pdbx_strand_id
1 'polypeptide(L)'
;GATARETLRFAGAGEGLRRAQAHVDRLLPHEDLMLQPFLPAVMARGEWSAIFVDGAITHCVRKVPVPGDYRVQDDFGAKDAPYAPTPAERALAERAMAAVERRFGRLLYGRTDFLWDDAGGCVLTELELVEPSLFFRHGPAAAPAMVAALLRRFG
;
A
#
# COMPACT_ATOMS: atom_id res chain seq x y z
N GLY A 1 8.93 -4.65 -2.45
CA GLY A 1 9.17 -6.01 -1.96
C GLY A 1 8.90 -6.10 -0.47
N ALA A 2 8.65 -7.29 0.02
CA ALA A 2 8.36 -7.53 1.42
C ALA A 2 9.42 -6.87 2.32
N THR A 3 8.98 -6.23 3.41
CA THR A 3 9.81 -5.62 4.45
C THR A 3 10.76 -4.49 3.99
N ALA A 4 10.52 -3.88 2.83
CA ALA A 4 11.36 -2.80 2.27
C ALA A 4 12.87 -3.17 2.15
N ARG A 5 13.18 -4.47 1.97
CA ARG A 5 14.56 -4.94 1.75
C ARG A 5 15.17 -4.23 0.53
N GLU A 6 16.40 -3.73 0.67
CA GLU A 6 17.14 -2.98 -0.36
C GLU A 6 16.42 -1.72 -0.89
N THR A 7 15.38 -1.26 -0.18
CA THR A 7 14.69 -0.01 -0.52
C THR A 7 15.47 1.17 0.05
N LEU A 8 15.97 2.04 -0.82
CA LEU A 8 16.76 3.21 -0.44
C LEU A 8 16.20 4.46 -1.11
N ARG A 9 16.34 5.58 -0.41
CA ARG A 9 16.03 6.92 -0.92
C ARG A 9 17.31 7.65 -1.30
N PHE A 10 17.31 8.26 -2.46
CA PHE A 10 18.44 9.04 -2.98
C PHE A 10 17.99 10.45 -3.38
N ALA A 11 18.92 11.41 -3.28
CA ALA A 11 18.72 12.70 -3.92
C ALA A 11 18.85 12.54 -5.44
N GLY A 12 18.01 13.24 -6.20
CA GLY A 12 17.94 13.16 -7.66
C GLY A 12 19.06 13.90 -8.41
N ALA A 13 20.13 14.35 -7.72
CA ALA A 13 21.23 15.09 -8.31
C ALA A 13 22.55 14.80 -7.60
N GLY A 14 23.65 15.12 -8.28
CA GLY A 14 25.02 15.09 -7.71
C GLY A 14 25.41 13.72 -7.16
N GLU A 15 25.92 13.69 -5.94
CA GLU A 15 26.35 12.47 -5.25
C GLU A 15 25.19 11.50 -5.02
N GLY A 16 23.99 12.01 -4.77
CA GLY A 16 22.78 11.20 -4.60
C GLY A 16 22.50 10.34 -5.83
N LEU A 17 22.57 10.92 -7.02
CA LEU A 17 22.37 10.21 -8.29
C LEU A 17 23.45 9.15 -8.54
N ARG A 18 24.72 9.47 -8.23
CA ARG A 18 25.81 8.48 -8.35
C ARG A 18 25.62 7.28 -7.43
N ARG A 19 25.18 7.52 -6.19
CA ARG A 19 24.86 6.44 -5.24
C ARG A 19 23.65 5.62 -5.68
N ALA A 20 22.63 6.26 -6.25
CA ALA A 20 21.48 5.57 -6.82
C ALA A 20 21.90 4.64 -7.96
N GLN A 21 22.74 5.15 -8.89
CA GLN A 21 23.25 4.35 -10.00
C GLN A 21 24.04 3.14 -9.51
N ALA A 22 24.98 3.34 -8.56
CA ALA A 22 25.75 2.23 -8.00
C ALA A 22 24.87 1.18 -7.30
N HIS A 23 23.77 1.60 -6.65
CA HIS A 23 22.82 0.68 -6.04
C HIS A 23 22.05 -0.13 -7.11
N VAL A 24 21.60 0.53 -8.16
CA VAL A 24 20.95 -0.14 -9.31
C VAL A 24 21.90 -1.13 -9.99
N ASP A 25 23.12 -0.71 -10.29
CA ASP A 25 24.12 -1.56 -10.98
C ASP A 25 24.46 -2.82 -10.16
N ARG A 26 24.41 -2.73 -8.84
CA ARG A 26 24.64 -3.87 -7.93
C ARG A 26 23.49 -4.87 -7.94
N LEU A 27 22.25 -4.41 -8.00
CA LEU A 27 21.06 -5.27 -7.83
C LEU A 27 20.51 -5.80 -9.14
N LEU A 28 20.51 -4.96 -10.18
CA LEU A 28 19.85 -5.27 -11.46
C LEU A 28 20.30 -6.59 -12.12
N PRO A 29 21.56 -7.07 -11.96
CA PRO A 29 21.96 -8.38 -12.48
C PRO A 29 21.26 -9.56 -11.78
N HIS A 30 20.64 -9.35 -10.63
CA HIS A 30 20.10 -10.41 -9.78
C HIS A 30 18.59 -10.34 -9.57
N GLU A 31 17.99 -9.16 -9.74
CA GLU A 31 16.57 -8.94 -9.48
C GLU A 31 16.03 -7.74 -10.26
N ASP A 32 14.73 -7.77 -10.56
CA ASP A 32 14.03 -6.61 -11.11
C ASP A 32 13.88 -5.52 -10.04
N LEU A 33 14.01 -4.26 -10.47
CA LEU A 33 13.96 -3.10 -9.59
C LEU A 33 12.79 -2.19 -9.94
N MET A 34 12.20 -1.60 -8.91
CA MET A 34 11.20 -0.57 -9.04
C MET A 34 11.80 0.79 -8.67
N LEU A 35 11.75 1.75 -9.58
CA LEU A 35 12.18 3.13 -9.36
C LEU A 35 10.96 4.04 -9.38
N GLN A 36 10.79 4.82 -8.31
CA GLN A 36 9.63 5.71 -8.17
C GLN A 36 10.02 7.04 -7.54
N PRO A 37 9.28 8.14 -7.83
CA PRO A 37 9.46 9.39 -7.12
C PRO A 37 9.20 9.23 -5.62
N PHE A 38 10.01 9.89 -4.81
CA PHE A 38 9.71 10.01 -3.39
C PHE A 38 8.60 11.05 -3.18
N LEU A 39 7.56 10.68 -2.46
CA LEU A 39 6.44 11.56 -2.11
C LEU A 39 6.61 12.06 -0.66
N PRO A 40 7.04 13.32 -0.45
CA PRO A 40 7.39 13.84 0.87
C PRO A 40 6.22 13.82 1.86
N ALA A 41 4.99 13.89 1.36
CA ALA A 41 3.78 13.87 2.17
C ALA A 41 3.69 12.62 3.09
N VAL A 42 4.37 11.50 2.75
CA VAL A 42 4.41 10.31 3.59
C VAL A 42 4.95 10.59 4.99
N MET A 43 5.92 11.51 5.11
CA MET A 43 6.55 11.86 6.39
C MET A 43 5.56 12.48 7.38
N ALA A 44 4.59 13.26 6.90
CA ALA A 44 3.63 13.98 7.74
C ALA A 44 2.24 13.32 7.72
N ARG A 45 1.81 12.83 6.57
CA ARG A 45 0.48 12.27 6.37
C ARG A 45 0.43 10.76 6.48
N GLY A 46 1.59 10.09 6.34
CA GLY A 46 1.65 8.63 6.28
C GLY A 46 1.09 8.07 4.98
N GLU A 47 0.70 6.83 5.02
CA GLU A 47 0.06 6.07 3.94
C GLU A 47 -1.31 5.59 4.42
N TRP A 48 -2.30 5.54 3.56
CA TRP A 48 -3.57 4.90 3.90
C TRP A 48 -3.84 3.69 3.00
N SER A 49 -4.56 2.72 3.57
CA SER A 49 -4.88 1.46 2.92
C SER A 49 -6.38 1.24 2.93
N ALA A 50 -6.94 0.77 1.80
CA ALA A 50 -8.29 0.23 1.76
C ALA A 50 -8.24 -1.30 1.72
N ILE A 51 -8.96 -1.94 2.65
CA ILE A 51 -9.05 -3.39 2.77
C ILE A 51 -10.35 -3.86 2.12
N PHE A 52 -10.20 -4.77 1.17
CA PHE A 52 -11.30 -5.36 0.42
C PHE A 52 -11.54 -6.80 0.85
N VAL A 53 -12.80 -7.15 0.99
CA VAL A 53 -13.28 -8.52 1.14
C VAL A 53 -14.44 -8.72 0.16
N ASP A 54 -14.33 -9.74 -0.69
CA ASP A 54 -15.31 -10.07 -1.72
C ASP A 54 -15.70 -8.86 -2.58
N GLY A 55 -14.68 -8.07 -2.99
CA GLY A 55 -14.80 -6.89 -3.84
C GLY A 55 -15.37 -5.64 -3.18
N ALA A 56 -15.65 -5.66 -1.88
CA ALA A 56 -16.15 -4.50 -1.15
C ALA A 56 -15.12 -3.97 -0.15
N ILE A 57 -14.97 -2.65 -0.02
CA ILE A 57 -14.18 -2.04 1.04
C ILE A 57 -14.87 -2.30 2.38
N THR A 58 -14.23 -3.04 3.27
CA THR A 58 -14.71 -3.32 4.62
C THR A 58 -14.29 -2.25 5.61
N HIS A 59 -13.06 -1.79 5.52
CA HIS A 59 -12.50 -0.73 6.36
C HIS A 59 -11.25 -0.15 5.71
N CYS A 60 -10.79 0.97 6.24
CA CYS A 60 -9.54 1.59 5.85
C CYS A 60 -8.69 1.89 7.08
N VAL A 61 -7.39 1.89 6.88
CA VAL A 61 -6.41 2.22 7.91
C VAL A 61 -5.44 3.27 7.41
N ARG A 62 -4.87 4.05 8.31
CA ARG A 62 -3.78 4.98 8.02
C ARG A 62 -2.57 4.57 8.83
N LYS A 63 -1.45 4.42 8.15
CA LYS A 63 -0.14 4.09 8.72
C LYS A 63 0.70 5.36 8.75
N VAL A 64 1.23 5.73 9.91
CA VAL A 64 2.09 6.92 10.07
C VAL A 64 3.46 6.45 10.51
N PRO A 65 4.53 6.80 9.77
CA PRO A 65 5.88 6.40 10.13
C PRO A 65 6.32 7.06 11.44
N VAL A 66 7.34 6.50 12.08
CA VAL A 66 7.99 7.15 13.21
C VAL A 66 8.71 8.42 12.76
N PRO A 67 8.86 9.44 13.62
CA PRO A 67 9.60 10.65 13.27
C PRO A 67 11.01 10.33 12.75
N GLY A 68 11.34 10.86 11.57
CA GLY A 68 12.63 10.64 10.91
C GLY A 68 12.71 9.44 9.97
N ASP A 69 11.70 8.58 9.94
CA ASP A 69 11.58 7.49 8.95
C ASP A 69 10.45 7.78 7.94
N TYR A 70 10.52 7.19 6.75
CA TYR A 70 9.47 7.23 5.73
C TYR A 70 8.78 5.88 5.56
N ARG A 71 9.30 4.83 6.19
CA ARG A 71 8.77 3.48 6.10
C ARG A 71 7.55 3.35 7.00
N VAL A 72 6.49 2.79 6.47
CA VAL A 72 5.17 2.70 7.11
C VAL A 72 4.82 1.27 7.55
N GLN A 73 5.77 0.34 7.45
CA GLN A 73 5.59 -1.04 7.88
C GLN A 73 5.71 -1.14 9.40
N ASP A 74 4.94 -2.07 10.00
CA ASP A 74 4.92 -2.33 11.44
C ASP A 74 6.33 -2.66 12.01
N ASP A 75 7.15 -3.37 11.21
CA ASP A 75 8.54 -3.74 11.56
C ASP A 75 9.43 -2.52 11.87
N PHE A 76 9.07 -1.34 11.38
CA PHE A 76 9.76 -0.08 11.63
C PHE A 76 9.07 0.79 12.68
N GLY A 77 8.10 0.22 13.42
CA GLY A 77 7.41 0.90 14.51
C GLY A 77 6.37 1.93 14.08
N ALA A 78 5.94 1.91 12.82
CA ALA A 78 4.84 2.73 12.36
C ALA A 78 3.57 2.44 13.17
N LYS A 79 2.75 3.47 13.35
CA LYS A 79 1.46 3.34 14.03
C LYS A 79 0.35 3.31 12.99
N ASP A 80 -0.55 2.37 13.13
CA ASP A 80 -1.77 2.31 12.34
C ASP A 80 -3.02 2.69 13.15
N ALA A 81 -4.00 3.24 12.48
CA ALA A 81 -5.28 3.65 13.06
C ALA A 81 -6.40 3.54 12.02
N PRO A 82 -7.66 3.43 12.44
CA PRO A 82 -8.79 3.53 11.52
C PRO A 82 -8.72 4.83 10.71
N TYR A 83 -9.08 4.76 9.45
CA TYR A 83 -9.12 5.90 8.54
C TYR A 83 -10.48 6.01 7.85
N ALA A 84 -11.00 7.23 7.76
CA ALA A 84 -12.21 7.54 7.01
C ALA A 84 -11.80 8.26 5.70
N PRO A 85 -11.73 7.55 4.57
CA PRO A 85 -11.35 8.16 3.30
C PRO A 85 -12.44 9.11 2.81
N THR A 86 -12.03 10.15 2.12
CA THR A 86 -12.97 11.01 1.38
C THR A 86 -13.68 10.22 0.28
N PRO A 87 -14.82 10.69 -0.24
CA PRO A 87 -15.49 10.04 -1.36
C PRO A 87 -14.58 9.86 -2.59
N ALA A 88 -13.70 10.83 -2.87
CA ALA A 88 -12.77 10.77 -3.98
C ALA A 88 -11.67 9.69 -3.79
N GLU A 89 -11.11 9.59 -2.58
CA GLU A 89 -10.15 8.55 -2.21
C GLU A 89 -10.78 7.16 -2.27
N ARG A 90 -11.98 7.02 -1.70
CA ARG A 90 -12.73 5.77 -1.78
C ARG A 90 -12.99 5.34 -3.23
N ALA A 91 -13.44 6.24 -4.08
CA ALA A 91 -13.68 5.98 -5.49
C ALA A 91 -12.38 5.58 -6.23
N LEU A 92 -11.22 6.15 -5.85
CA LEU A 92 -9.93 5.75 -6.40
C LEU A 92 -9.60 4.30 -6.02
N ALA A 93 -9.77 3.93 -4.76
CA ALA A 93 -9.54 2.57 -4.28
C ALA A 93 -10.46 1.55 -5.00
N GLU A 94 -11.74 1.86 -5.12
CA GLU A 94 -12.70 1.03 -5.84
C GLU A 94 -12.34 0.87 -7.32
N ARG A 95 -11.90 1.93 -8.00
CA ARG A 95 -11.42 1.84 -9.40
C ARG A 95 -10.16 0.98 -9.53
N ALA A 96 -9.21 1.09 -8.60
CA ALA A 96 -8.00 0.27 -8.60
C ALA A 96 -8.35 -1.22 -8.47
N MET A 97 -9.20 -1.58 -7.51
CA MET A 97 -9.64 -2.97 -7.34
C MET A 97 -10.47 -3.46 -8.54
N ALA A 98 -11.38 -2.65 -9.07
CA ALA A 98 -12.16 -3.00 -10.25
C ALA A 98 -11.29 -3.24 -11.50
N ALA A 99 -10.15 -2.57 -11.63
CA ALA A 99 -9.22 -2.83 -12.72
C ALA A 99 -8.63 -4.23 -12.67
N VAL A 100 -8.33 -4.73 -11.47
CA VAL A 100 -7.84 -6.10 -11.25
C VAL A 100 -8.96 -7.12 -11.47
N GLU A 101 -10.14 -6.87 -10.90
CA GLU A 101 -11.27 -7.81 -11.00
C GLU A 101 -11.75 -7.98 -12.44
N ARG A 102 -11.61 -6.99 -13.31
CA ARG A 102 -11.88 -7.15 -14.74
C ARG A 102 -10.98 -8.19 -15.41
N ARG A 103 -9.77 -8.38 -14.90
CA ARG A 103 -8.80 -9.33 -15.47
C ARG A 103 -8.85 -10.71 -14.83
N PHE A 104 -9.06 -10.76 -13.53
CA PHE A 104 -8.90 -11.98 -12.73
C PHE A 104 -10.22 -12.48 -12.11
N GLY A 105 -11.31 -11.76 -12.31
CA GLY A 105 -12.57 -12.02 -11.61
C GLY A 105 -12.58 -11.47 -10.19
N ARG A 106 -13.71 -11.68 -9.51
CA ARG A 106 -13.92 -11.25 -8.12
C ARG A 106 -12.88 -11.87 -7.19
N LEU A 107 -12.12 -11.05 -6.50
CA LEU A 107 -11.14 -11.50 -5.52
C LEU A 107 -11.77 -11.74 -4.15
N LEU A 108 -11.25 -12.73 -3.42
CA LEU A 108 -11.68 -13.00 -2.05
C LEU A 108 -11.28 -11.85 -1.12
N TYR A 109 -10.09 -11.32 -1.29
CA TYR A 109 -9.56 -10.18 -0.56
C TYR A 109 -8.53 -9.42 -1.39
N GLY A 110 -8.17 -8.25 -0.92
CA GLY A 110 -7.07 -7.44 -1.45
C GLY A 110 -6.89 -6.18 -0.63
N ARG A 111 -5.76 -5.52 -0.83
CA ARG A 111 -5.42 -4.24 -0.22
C ARG A 111 -4.89 -3.29 -1.29
N THR A 112 -5.29 -2.05 -1.22
CA THR A 112 -4.74 -0.96 -2.03
C THR A 112 -4.16 0.10 -1.12
N ASP A 113 -2.92 0.53 -1.39
CA ASP A 113 -2.18 1.49 -0.58
C ASP A 113 -1.99 2.79 -1.34
N PHE A 114 -2.11 3.91 -0.65
CA PHE A 114 -2.13 5.24 -1.26
C PHE A 114 -1.29 6.24 -0.48
N LEU A 115 -0.59 7.08 -1.21
CA LEU A 115 0.05 8.28 -0.72
C LEU A 115 -0.61 9.54 -1.30
N TRP A 116 -0.18 10.68 -0.83
CA TRP A 116 -0.57 11.97 -1.41
C TRP A 116 0.63 12.61 -2.09
N ASP A 117 0.40 13.17 -3.27
CA ASP A 117 1.39 13.98 -3.97
C ASP A 117 1.51 15.39 -3.36
N ASP A 118 2.44 16.20 -3.88
CA ASP A 118 2.68 17.56 -3.40
C ASP A 118 1.52 18.51 -3.67
N ALA A 119 0.63 18.19 -4.61
CA ALA A 119 -0.60 18.95 -4.88
C ALA A 119 -1.76 18.50 -3.98
N GLY A 120 -1.56 17.48 -3.14
CA GLY A 120 -2.58 16.89 -2.28
C GLY A 120 -3.47 15.87 -2.99
N GLY A 121 -3.15 15.52 -4.23
CA GLY A 121 -3.79 14.42 -4.96
C GLY A 121 -3.44 13.07 -4.35
N CYS A 122 -4.38 12.14 -4.37
CA CYS A 122 -4.17 10.78 -3.88
C CYS A 122 -3.68 9.89 -5.01
N VAL A 123 -2.59 9.15 -4.79
CA VAL A 123 -1.96 8.27 -5.78
C VAL A 123 -1.82 6.85 -5.23
N LEU A 124 -2.12 5.85 -6.06
CA LEU A 124 -1.92 4.45 -5.75
C LEU A 124 -0.42 4.15 -5.73
N THR A 125 0.05 3.53 -4.66
CA THR A 125 1.45 3.11 -4.50
C THR A 125 1.63 1.61 -4.50
N GLU A 126 0.64 0.87 -4.00
CA GLU A 126 0.69 -0.57 -3.94
C GLU A 126 -0.68 -1.20 -4.10
N LEU A 127 -0.71 -2.38 -4.72
CA LEU A 127 -1.88 -3.23 -4.85
C LEU A 127 -1.47 -4.65 -4.41
N GLU A 128 -1.82 -5.01 -3.20
CA GLU A 128 -1.49 -6.31 -2.63
C GLU A 128 -2.67 -7.29 -2.72
N LEU A 129 -2.45 -8.38 -3.44
CA LEU A 129 -3.45 -9.39 -3.72
C LEU A 129 -3.09 -10.77 -3.14
N VAL A 130 -1.85 -10.91 -2.67
CA VAL A 130 -1.32 -12.15 -2.08
C VAL A 130 -0.77 -11.82 -0.69
N GLU A 131 -1.32 -12.45 0.33
CA GLU A 131 -0.94 -12.32 1.74
C GLU A 131 -0.82 -10.89 2.34
N PRO A 132 -1.67 -9.88 1.94
CA PRO A 132 -1.62 -8.59 2.58
C PRO A 132 -2.00 -8.66 4.06
N SER A 133 -1.44 -7.78 4.88
CA SER A 133 -2.03 -7.51 6.19
C SER A 133 -3.42 -6.89 6.00
N LEU A 134 -4.44 -7.53 6.56
CA LEU A 134 -5.83 -7.10 6.41
C LEU A 134 -6.33 -6.25 7.59
N PHE A 135 -5.49 -5.96 8.57
CA PHE A 135 -5.78 -5.05 9.70
C PHE A 135 -7.14 -5.28 10.38
N PHE A 136 -7.55 -6.53 10.57
CA PHE A 136 -8.87 -6.88 11.15
C PHE A 136 -9.10 -6.25 12.53
N ARG A 137 -8.02 -5.89 13.25
CA ARG A 137 -8.10 -5.15 14.53
C ARG A 137 -8.80 -3.79 14.40
N HIS A 138 -8.79 -3.20 13.20
CA HIS A 138 -9.43 -1.90 12.91
C HIS A 138 -10.76 -2.03 12.16
N GLY A 139 -11.10 -3.24 11.72
CA GLY A 139 -12.34 -3.53 11.01
C GLY A 139 -12.97 -4.85 11.47
N PRO A 140 -13.52 -4.93 12.70
CA PRO A 140 -13.98 -6.20 13.26
C PRO A 140 -15.09 -6.87 12.42
N ALA A 141 -15.85 -6.11 11.65
CA ALA A 141 -16.85 -6.66 10.71
C ALA A 141 -16.22 -7.35 9.48
N ALA A 142 -14.94 -7.14 9.21
CA ALA A 142 -14.27 -7.73 8.04
C ALA A 142 -14.05 -9.25 8.20
N ALA A 143 -13.79 -9.73 9.42
CA ALA A 143 -13.60 -11.15 9.66
C ALA A 143 -14.88 -11.99 9.39
N PRO A 144 -16.07 -11.64 9.91
CA PRO A 144 -17.32 -12.29 9.51
C PRO A 144 -17.61 -12.20 8.00
N ALA A 145 -17.31 -11.05 7.37
CA ALA A 145 -17.47 -10.90 5.93
C ALA A 145 -16.56 -11.85 5.15
N MET A 146 -15.32 -12.04 5.59
CA MET A 146 -14.38 -13.00 5.00
C MET A 146 -14.90 -14.44 5.14
N VAL A 147 -15.36 -14.83 6.31
CA VAL A 147 -15.97 -16.17 6.53
C VAL A 147 -17.16 -16.38 5.60
N ALA A 148 -18.06 -15.41 5.51
CA ALA A 148 -19.21 -15.50 4.61
C ALA A 148 -18.79 -15.62 3.13
N ALA A 149 -17.75 -14.90 2.71
CA ALA A 149 -17.21 -14.99 1.35
C ALA A 149 -16.56 -16.35 1.06
N LEU A 150 -15.83 -16.90 2.02
CA LEU A 150 -15.25 -18.25 1.94
C LEU A 150 -16.32 -19.32 1.80
N LEU A 151 -17.39 -19.27 2.63
CA LEU A 151 -18.50 -20.21 2.56
C LEU A 151 -19.24 -20.13 1.23
N ARG A 152 -19.42 -18.93 0.66
CA ARG A 152 -20.03 -18.80 -0.69
C ARG A 152 -19.18 -19.38 -1.79
N ARG A 153 -17.86 -19.37 -1.65
CA ARG A 153 -16.93 -19.76 -2.71
C ARG A 153 -16.54 -21.24 -2.66
N PHE A 154 -16.51 -21.83 -1.47
CA PHE A 154 -15.95 -23.17 -1.23
C PHE A 154 -16.87 -24.10 -0.43
N GLY A 155 -17.96 -23.61 0.12
CA GLY A 155 -19.00 -24.39 0.82
C GLY A 155 -20.14 -24.68 -0.13
#